data_e1c7d827e065dc2009926cf60b49482e
#
_entry.id   e1c7d827e065dc2009926cf60b49482e
#
_cell.length_a   1.000
_cell.length_b   1.000
_cell.length_c   1.000
_cell.angle_alpha   90.00
_cell.angle_beta   90.00
_cell.angle_gamma   90.00
#
_symmetry.space_group_name_H-M   'P 1'
#
loop_
_entity.id
_entity.type
_entity.pdbx_description
1 polymer ?
#
loop_
_entity_poly.entity_id
_entity_poly.type
_entity_poly.pdbx_seq_one_letter_code
_entity_poly.pdbx_strand_id
1 'polypeptide(L)'
;DCFGNQIQTKEDSLDCIDWDMINPATGPVYVEGAVAGGALKVTIDNIEFDAQAACATGQDEGVCGDRFDKWSVALCPVDDKTVRWMDKLDLPLRPMIGVIGVAPAGEPVNCGTPGSHGGNMDNTAITTGATLYFPVACDGALFGCGDMHSVMGDGEIGVAGAETAGYATVTLTALPELKIANPVLENETHFVTIASADTLDQAADIAVHNMLDIICSRTGAAEDEMTMLFSLIGDVK
;
A
#
# COMPACT_ATOMS: atom_id res chain seq x y z
N ASP A 1 5.04 11.39 -1.96
CA ASP A 1 4.62 11.29 -0.54
C ASP A 1 3.15 11.67 -0.39
N CYS A 2 2.52 11.31 0.71
CA CYS A 2 1.09 11.57 0.94
C CYS A 2 0.74 13.06 0.94
N PHE A 3 1.66 13.92 1.33
CA PHE A 3 1.44 15.37 1.37
C PHE A 3 1.59 16.06 0.01
N GLY A 4 1.75 15.30 -1.08
CA GLY A 4 1.95 15.88 -2.41
C GLY A 4 3.18 16.81 -2.48
N ASN A 5 4.19 16.51 -1.69
CA ASN A 5 5.41 17.29 -1.58
C ASN A 5 5.21 18.75 -1.08
N GLN A 6 4.12 18.99 -0.35
CA GLN A 6 3.79 20.32 0.19
C GLN A 6 4.54 20.65 1.48
N ILE A 7 5.10 19.67 2.17
CA ILE A 7 5.93 19.84 3.36
C ILE A 7 7.40 19.82 2.96
N GLN A 8 8.07 20.99 2.96
CA GLN A 8 9.44 21.17 2.49
C GLN A 8 10.38 21.69 3.56
N THR A 9 9.88 22.43 4.53
CA THR A 9 10.66 23.05 5.58
C THR A 9 10.11 22.73 6.97
N LYS A 10 10.91 22.94 8.02
CA LYS A 10 10.49 22.72 9.42
C LYS A 10 9.45 23.75 9.89
N GLU A 11 9.34 24.84 9.18
CA GLU A 11 8.36 25.91 9.42
C GLU A 11 7.01 25.61 8.79
N ASP A 12 6.95 24.65 7.85
CA ASP A 12 5.70 24.23 7.24
C ASP A 12 4.85 23.51 8.28
N SER A 13 3.56 23.81 8.25
CA SER A 13 2.56 23.14 9.07
C SER A 13 1.52 22.50 8.17
N LEU A 14 0.68 21.66 8.75
CA LEU A 14 -0.40 21.07 7.97
C LEU A 14 -1.45 22.09 7.47
N ASP A 15 -1.37 23.34 7.93
CA ASP A 15 -2.21 24.43 7.40
C ASP A 15 -1.86 24.79 5.93
N CYS A 16 -0.67 24.42 5.44
CA CYS A 16 -0.28 24.63 4.05
C CYS A 16 -0.75 23.52 3.11
N ILE A 17 -1.32 22.43 3.63
CA ILE A 17 -1.72 21.26 2.85
C ILE A 17 -3.08 21.50 2.21
N ASP A 18 -3.15 21.27 0.91
CA ASP A 18 -4.40 21.08 0.20
C ASP A 18 -4.89 19.64 0.45
N TRP A 19 -5.83 19.49 1.38
CA TRP A 19 -6.36 18.19 1.80
C TRP A 19 -7.12 17.43 0.71
N ASP A 20 -7.58 18.13 -0.33
CA ASP A 20 -8.19 17.49 -1.50
C ASP A 20 -7.14 16.83 -2.40
N MET A 21 -5.86 17.12 -2.17
CA MET A 21 -4.72 16.65 -2.97
C MET A 21 -3.77 15.70 -2.21
N ILE A 22 -4.15 15.22 -1.04
CA ILE A 22 -3.32 14.25 -0.29
C ILE A 22 -3.37 12.87 -0.93
N ASN A 23 -2.38 12.04 -0.59
CA ASN A 23 -2.20 10.69 -1.11
C ASN A 23 -2.24 10.66 -2.65
N PRO A 24 -1.48 11.52 -3.34
CA PRO A 24 -1.55 11.62 -4.78
C PRO A 24 -1.01 10.36 -5.45
N ALA A 25 -1.72 9.87 -6.44
CA ALA A 25 -1.28 8.76 -7.29
C ALA A 25 -0.90 9.27 -8.68
N THR A 26 0.26 8.86 -9.18
CA THR A 26 0.66 9.05 -10.57
C THR A 26 -0.09 8.07 -11.45
N GLY A 27 -0.78 8.58 -12.46
CA GLY A 27 -1.64 7.80 -13.36
C GLY A 27 -2.79 8.65 -13.91
N PRO A 28 -3.88 8.05 -14.41
CA PRO A 28 -4.02 6.60 -14.66
C PRO A 28 -3.21 6.14 -15.90
N VAL A 29 -2.64 4.96 -15.82
CA VAL A 29 -1.98 4.29 -16.94
C VAL A 29 -2.92 3.27 -17.56
N TYR A 30 -3.27 3.45 -18.82
CA TYR A 30 -4.05 2.47 -19.57
C TYR A 30 -3.18 1.29 -19.99
N VAL A 31 -3.53 0.08 -19.60
CA VAL A 31 -2.79 -1.15 -19.93
C VAL A 31 -3.50 -1.92 -21.01
N GLU A 32 -2.88 -2.00 -22.20
CA GLU A 32 -3.44 -2.74 -23.33
C GLU A 32 -3.60 -4.23 -22.98
N GLY A 33 -4.77 -4.80 -23.31
CA GLY A 33 -5.10 -6.21 -23.03
C GLY A 33 -5.63 -6.47 -21.62
N ALA A 34 -5.60 -5.49 -20.70
CA ALA A 34 -6.32 -5.60 -19.44
C ALA A 34 -7.81 -5.41 -19.69
N VAL A 35 -8.62 -6.42 -19.32
CA VAL A 35 -10.06 -6.44 -19.54
C VAL A 35 -10.82 -6.59 -18.24
N ALA A 36 -12.00 -6.01 -18.17
CA ALA A 36 -12.88 -6.13 -17.02
C ALA A 36 -13.15 -7.61 -16.67
N GLY A 37 -13.01 -7.92 -15.37
CA GLY A 37 -13.12 -9.28 -14.83
C GLY A 37 -11.87 -10.13 -14.99
N GLY A 38 -10.76 -9.60 -15.52
CA GLY A 38 -9.43 -10.18 -15.48
C GLY A 38 -8.63 -9.67 -14.25
N ALA A 39 -7.30 -9.79 -14.31
CA ALA A 39 -6.40 -9.22 -13.34
C ALA A 39 -5.25 -8.44 -14.01
N LEU A 40 -4.66 -7.51 -13.28
CA LEU A 40 -3.41 -6.84 -13.63
C LEU A 40 -2.32 -7.34 -12.69
N LYS A 41 -1.23 -7.86 -13.26
CA LYS A 41 0.01 -8.16 -12.54
C LYS A 41 0.91 -6.93 -12.56
N VAL A 42 1.40 -6.53 -11.40
CA VAL A 42 2.33 -5.40 -11.19
C VAL A 42 3.56 -5.90 -10.47
N THR A 43 4.70 -5.91 -11.13
CA THR A 43 5.99 -6.21 -10.49
C THR A 43 6.67 -4.90 -10.13
N ILE A 44 7.10 -4.74 -8.89
CA ILE A 44 7.85 -3.58 -8.41
C ILE A 44 9.34 -3.85 -8.65
N ASP A 45 9.89 -3.26 -9.70
CA ASP A 45 11.27 -3.51 -10.10
C ASP A 45 12.25 -2.69 -9.27
N ASN A 46 11.90 -1.42 -8.94
CA ASN A 46 12.75 -0.55 -8.15
C ASN A 46 11.94 0.59 -7.50
N ILE A 47 12.41 1.07 -6.34
CA ILE A 47 11.92 2.29 -5.67
C ILE A 47 13.14 3.15 -5.35
N GLU A 48 13.12 4.40 -5.80
CA GLU A 48 14.16 5.40 -5.54
C GLU A 48 13.54 6.60 -4.83
N PHE A 49 14.25 7.16 -3.85
CA PHE A 49 13.75 8.25 -3.02
C PHE A 49 14.54 9.53 -3.20
N ASP A 50 13.87 10.65 -2.99
CA ASP A 50 14.50 11.93 -2.74
C ASP A 50 15.19 11.95 -1.37
N ALA A 51 16.04 12.94 -1.14
CA ALA A 51 16.89 13.00 0.04
C ALA A 51 16.21 13.48 1.33
N GLN A 52 14.87 13.60 1.32
CA GLN A 52 14.10 14.10 2.46
C GLN A 52 12.78 13.37 2.59
N ALA A 53 12.45 12.96 3.82
CA ALA A 53 11.14 12.48 4.22
C ALA A 53 10.45 13.46 5.16
N ALA A 54 9.11 13.49 5.11
CA ALA A 54 8.27 14.16 6.08
C ALA A 54 7.51 13.11 6.91
N CYS A 55 7.48 13.31 8.24
CA CYS A 55 6.69 12.51 9.16
C CYS A 55 5.73 13.43 9.90
N ALA A 56 4.51 12.99 10.13
CA ALA A 56 3.51 13.77 10.83
C ALA A 56 2.73 12.93 11.83
N THR A 57 2.20 13.58 12.86
CA THR A 57 1.20 13.03 13.78
C THR A 57 0.43 14.18 14.39
N GLY A 58 -0.78 13.94 14.85
CA GLY A 58 -1.56 15.06 15.38
C GLY A 58 -2.87 14.70 16.04
N GLN A 59 -3.61 15.75 16.34
CA GLN A 59 -4.90 15.67 16.99
C GLN A 59 -5.88 14.84 16.16
N ASP A 60 -6.56 13.92 16.83
CA ASP A 60 -7.64 13.07 16.32
C ASP A 60 -7.19 12.09 15.20
N GLU A 61 -5.87 11.93 14.97
CA GLU A 61 -5.33 11.06 13.93
C GLU A 61 -4.43 9.96 14.50
N GLY A 62 -4.50 8.79 13.85
CA GLY A 62 -3.76 7.60 14.29
C GLY A 62 -4.23 7.08 15.65
N VAL A 63 -3.52 6.08 16.16
CA VAL A 63 -3.90 5.38 17.40
C VAL A 63 -3.79 6.29 18.64
N CYS A 64 -2.90 7.27 18.63
CA CYS A 64 -2.60 8.14 19.77
C CYS A 64 -3.11 9.57 19.59
N GLY A 65 -3.96 9.85 18.60
CA GLY A 65 -4.43 11.19 18.28
C GLY A 65 -5.17 11.91 19.42
N ASP A 66 -5.79 11.15 20.34
CA ASP A 66 -6.42 11.63 21.56
C ASP A 66 -5.45 12.26 22.57
N ARG A 67 -4.14 12.10 22.38
CA ARG A 67 -3.08 12.63 23.25
C ARG A 67 -2.46 13.93 22.76
N PHE A 68 -2.87 14.42 21.61
CA PHE A 68 -2.30 15.60 20.98
C PHE A 68 -3.33 16.70 20.83
N ASP A 69 -2.93 17.94 21.13
CA ASP A 69 -3.76 19.14 20.97
C ASP A 69 -3.53 19.81 19.61
N LYS A 70 -2.52 19.37 18.87
CA LYS A 70 -2.12 19.93 17.56
C LYS A 70 -1.30 18.93 16.77
N TRP A 71 -1.17 19.20 15.49
CA TRP A 71 -0.27 18.46 14.61
C TRP A 71 1.21 18.81 14.86
N SER A 72 2.05 17.84 14.59
CA SER A 72 3.51 17.97 14.61
C SER A 72 4.08 17.34 13.36
N VAL A 73 5.04 18.02 12.74
CA VAL A 73 5.75 17.57 11.55
C VAL A 73 7.24 17.47 11.86
N ALA A 74 7.89 16.46 11.33
CA ALA A 74 9.33 16.30 11.38
C ALA A 74 9.88 16.01 9.97
N LEU A 75 10.92 16.73 9.57
CA LEU A 75 11.68 16.42 8.36
C LEU A 75 12.88 15.56 8.70
N CYS A 76 13.07 14.51 7.94
CA CYS A 76 14.09 13.51 8.14
C CYS A 76 14.95 13.38 6.89
N PRO A 77 16.28 13.65 6.96
CA PRO A 77 17.17 13.34 5.86
C PRO A 77 17.14 11.86 5.49
N VAL A 78 17.15 11.56 4.21
CA VAL A 78 17.19 10.21 3.64
C VAL A 78 18.48 10.07 2.83
N ASP A 79 19.21 8.99 3.06
CA ASP A 79 20.35 8.59 2.25
C ASP A 79 20.14 7.19 1.66
N ASP A 80 21.14 6.61 1.02
CA ASP A 80 21.04 5.30 0.35
C ASP A 80 20.75 4.12 1.30
N LYS A 81 20.81 4.33 2.62
CA LYS A 81 20.72 3.26 3.63
C LYS A 81 19.78 3.55 4.78
N THR A 82 19.59 4.84 5.09
CA THR A 82 18.92 5.23 6.32
C THR A 82 18.03 6.45 6.17
N VAL A 83 17.05 6.52 7.06
CA VAL A 83 16.30 7.74 7.39
C VAL A 83 16.83 8.25 8.73
N ARG A 84 17.30 9.50 8.77
CA ARG A 84 17.83 10.12 9.99
C ARG A 84 16.71 10.75 10.82
N TRP A 85 16.23 10.02 11.82
CA TRP A 85 15.15 10.48 12.69
C TRP A 85 15.64 11.53 13.70
N MET A 86 15.18 12.78 13.55
CA MET A 86 15.39 13.91 14.47
C MET A 86 16.85 14.07 14.96
N ASP A 87 17.83 13.77 14.10
CA ASP A 87 19.27 13.74 14.44
C ASP A 87 19.65 12.79 15.60
N LYS A 88 18.82 11.82 15.92
CA LYS A 88 19.00 10.90 17.05
C LYS A 88 19.20 9.44 16.64
N LEU A 89 18.46 8.99 15.63
CA LEU A 89 18.47 7.59 15.21
C LEU A 89 18.62 7.48 13.70
N ASP A 90 19.42 6.52 13.26
CA ASP A 90 19.46 6.08 11.86
C ASP A 90 18.56 4.85 11.73
N LEU A 91 17.43 5.02 11.07
CA LEU A 91 16.49 3.96 10.79
C LEU A 91 16.86 3.33 9.43
N PRO A 92 17.08 2.01 9.35
CA PRO A 92 17.34 1.36 8.06
C PRO A 92 16.19 1.62 7.07
N LEU A 93 16.53 1.91 5.80
CA LEU A 93 15.54 2.03 4.74
C LEU A 93 14.71 0.75 4.61
N ARG A 94 13.41 0.93 4.48
CA ARG A 94 12.42 -0.11 4.17
C ARG A 94 11.45 0.44 3.14
N PRO A 95 11.91 0.60 1.86
CA PRO A 95 11.13 1.22 0.81
C PRO A 95 9.80 0.52 0.57
N MET A 96 8.72 1.29 0.47
CA MET A 96 7.41 0.76 0.15
C MET A 96 6.53 1.78 -0.59
N ILE A 97 5.45 1.29 -1.15
CA ILE A 97 4.41 2.09 -1.81
C ILE A 97 3.14 1.94 -0.98
N GLY A 98 2.60 3.04 -0.46
CA GLY A 98 1.34 3.07 0.28
C GLY A 98 0.14 2.95 -0.64
N VAL A 99 0.03 3.84 -1.61
CA VAL A 99 -1.06 3.87 -2.60
C VAL A 99 -0.66 3.18 -3.89
N ILE A 100 -1.30 2.07 -4.22
CA ILE A 100 -1.10 1.36 -5.49
C ILE A 100 -2.36 0.58 -5.87
N GLY A 101 -2.78 0.67 -7.13
CA GLY A 101 -3.98 -0.06 -7.56
C GLY A 101 -4.44 0.26 -8.97
N VAL A 102 -5.68 -0.10 -9.22
CA VAL A 102 -6.39 0.06 -10.48
C VAL A 102 -7.69 0.84 -10.26
N ALA A 103 -8.38 1.24 -11.33
CA ALA A 103 -9.67 1.89 -11.18
C ALA A 103 -10.69 0.97 -10.47
N PRO A 104 -11.42 1.47 -9.46
CA PRO A 104 -12.46 0.71 -8.78
C PRO A 104 -13.65 0.42 -9.69
N ALA A 105 -14.50 -0.53 -9.29
CA ALA A 105 -15.79 -0.71 -9.90
C ALA A 105 -16.75 0.43 -9.48
N GLY A 106 -17.41 1.05 -10.46
CA GLY A 106 -18.42 2.09 -10.20
C GLY A 106 -17.85 3.49 -10.01
N GLU A 107 -18.24 4.17 -8.95
CA GLU A 107 -17.82 5.55 -8.70
C GLU A 107 -16.35 5.68 -8.30
N PRO A 108 -15.69 6.80 -8.59
CA PRO A 108 -14.33 7.06 -8.14
C PRO A 108 -14.21 6.99 -6.61
N VAL A 109 -13.09 6.43 -6.14
CA VAL A 109 -12.76 6.33 -4.72
C VAL A 109 -11.54 7.20 -4.44
N ASN A 110 -11.54 7.92 -3.31
CA ASN A 110 -10.39 8.71 -2.88
C ASN A 110 -9.16 7.84 -2.72
N CYS A 111 -7.98 8.32 -3.16
CA CYS A 111 -6.73 7.57 -3.11
C CYS A 111 -6.33 7.14 -1.68
N GLY A 112 -6.73 7.87 -0.65
CA GLY A 112 -6.52 7.50 0.75
C GLY A 112 -7.40 6.35 1.26
N THR A 113 -8.28 5.78 0.42
CA THR A 113 -9.20 4.69 0.81
C THR A 113 -8.78 3.38 0.17
N PRO A 114 -8.44 2.34 0.95
CA PRO A 114 -8.15 1.02 0.41
C PRO A 114 -9.43 0.26 0.02
N GLY A 115 -9.30 -0.73 -0.85
CA GLY A 115 -10.42 -1.57 -1.28
C GLY A 115 -9.97 -2.73 -2.16
N SER A 116 -10.91 -3.41 -2.79
CA SER A 116 -10.60 -4.50 -3.74
C SER A 116 -9.78 -4.03 -4.95
N HIS A 117 -9.80 -2.75 -5.26
CA HIS A 117 -9.01 -2.13 -6.32
C HIS A 117 -7.54 -1.85 -5.93
N GLY A 118 -7.16 -2.06 -4.67
CA GLY A 118 -5.93 -1.58 -4.06
C GLY A 118 -6.18 -0.29 -3.27
N GLY A 119 -5.63 0.84 -3.71
CA GLY A 119 -5.70 2.13 -3.02
C GLY A 119 -4.64 2.25 -1.93
N ASN A 120 -4.93 2.98 -0.86
CA ASN A 120 -4.01 3.17 0.26
C ASN A 120 -3.99 1.95 1.19
N MET A 121 -3.18 0.96 0.82
CA MET A 121 -3.11 -0.30 1.57
C MET A 121 -2.06 -0.26 2.70
N ASP A 122 -1.11 0.63 2.63
CA ASP A 122 -0.03 0.83 3.61
C ASP A 122 0.58 -0.49 4.12
N ASN A 123 0.80 -1.40 3.19
CA ASN A 123 1.34 -2.72 3.49
C ASN A 123 2.85 -2.76 3.24
N THR A 124 3.64 -2.95 4.29
CA THR A 124 5.11 -2.97 4.22
C THR A 124 5.70 -4.05 3.31
N ALA A 125 4.91 -5.04 2.88
CA ALA A 125 5.32 -6.03 1.88
C ALA A 125 5.30 -5.50 0.43
N ILE A 126 4.69 -4.33 0.18
CA ILE A 126 4.63 -3.67 -1.13
C ILE A 126 5.95 -2.93 -1.39
N THR A 127 6.98 -3.66 -1.70
CA THR A 127 8.36 -3.19 -1.84
C THR A 127 9.03 -3.70 -3.10
N THR A 128 10.24 -3.25 -3.39
CA THR A 128 11.05 -3.76 -4.50
C THR A 128 11.16 -5.29 -4.46
N GLY A 129 10.93 -5.93 -5.59
CA GLY A 129 10.91 -7.38 -5.75
C GLY A 129 9.55 -8.04 -5.47
N ALA A 130 8.58 -7.30 -4.92
CA ALA A 130 7.23 -7.80 -4.77
C ALA A 130 6.46 -7.75 -6.10
N THR A 131 5.54 -8.68 -6.26
CA THR A 131 4.57 -8.71 -7.35
C THR A 131 3.16 -8.67 -6.78
N LEU A 132 2.36 -7.73 -7.24
CA LEU A 132 0.95 -7.62 -6.89
C LEU A 132 0.06 -8.07 -8.05
N TYR A 133 -1.13 -8.52 -7.69
CA TYR A 133 -2.21 -8.82 -8.63
C TYR A 133 -3.44 -8.07 -8.18
N PHE A 134 -4.03 -7.30 -9.08
CA PHE A 134 -5.25 -6.52 -8.83
C PHE A 134 -6.40 -7.03 -9.68
N PRO A 135 -7.63 -7.17 -9.13
CA PRO A 135 -8.81 -7.44 -9.94
C PRO A 135 -9.11 -6.23 -10.84
N VAL A 136 -9.31 -6.46 -12.11
CA VAL A 136 -9.60 -5.40 -13.09
C VAL A 136 -11.10 -5.21 -13.23
N ALA A 137 -11.60 -4.03 -12.88
CA ALA A 137 -13.02 -3.69 -12.96
C ALA A 137 -13.42 -3.03 -14.28
N CYS A 138 -12.49 -2.42 -15.00
CA CYS A 138 -12.73 -1.79 -16.30
C CYS A 138 -11.58 -2.04 -17.27
N ASP A 139 -11.88 -1.96 -18.56
CA ASP A 139 -10.87 -2.15 -19.61
C ASP A 139 -9.73 -1.14 -19.49
N GLY A 140 -8.51 -1.65 -19.66
CA GLY A 140 -7.29 -0.87 -19.48
C GLY A 140 -6.82 -0.78 -18.04
N ALA A 141 -7.53 -1.36 -17.07
CA ALA A 141 -7.23 -1.35 -15.63
C ALA A 141 -7.07 0.05 -15.01
N LEU A 142 -6.51 1.02 -15.73
CA LEU A 142 -6.24 2.39 -15.30
C LEU A 142 -5.36 2.42 -14.03
N PHE A 143 -4.17 1.83 -14.13
CA PHE A 143 -3.23 1.69 -13.04
C PHE A 143 -2.71 3.04 -12.53
N GLY A 144 -2.52 3.13 -11.22
CA GLY A 144 -1.85 4.26 -10.56
C GLY A 144 -1.11 3.83 -9.31
N CYS A 145 -0.08 4.59 -8.93
CA CYS A 145 0.62 4.43 -7.66
C CYS A 145 1.22 5.76 -7.19
N GLY A 146 1.44 5.87 -5.90
CA GLY A 146 2.01 7.04 -5.25
C GLY A 146 2.20 6.76 -3.77
N ASP A 147 2.34 7.83 -2.99
CA ASP A 147 2.42 7.70 -1.54
C ASP A 147 3.51 6.71 -1.11
N MET A 148 4.75 7.10 -1.34
CA MET A 148 5.89 6.23 -1.05
C MET A 148 6.49 6.56 0.31
N HIS A 149 6.88 5.52 1.04
CA HIS A 149 7.53 5.65 2.34
C HIS A 149 8.93 5.07 2.30
N SER A 150 9.91 5.83 2.77
CA SER A 150 11.29 5.34 2.93
C SER A 150 11.44 4.40 4.12
N VAL A 151 10.59 4.54 5.13
CA VAL A 151 10.42 3.59 6.24
C VAL A 151 9.03 3.74 6.87
N MET A 152 8.40 2.63 7.19
CA MET A 152 7.16 2.56 7.96
C MET A 152 7.13 1.27 8.79
N GLY A 153 6.48 1.29 9.94
CA GLY A 153 6.10 0.09 10.70
C GLY A 153 4.73 -0.40 10.29
N ASP A 154 4.48 -1.71 10.38
CA ASP A 154 3.14 -2.27 10.17
C ASP A 154 2.13 -1.59 11.10
N GLY A 155 1.05 -1.07 10.58
CA GLY A 155 0.00 -0.38 11.32
C GLY A 155 0.11 1.14 11.38
N GLU A 156 1.21 1.74 10.90
CA GLU A 156 1.34 3.20 10.71
C GLU A 156 0.74 4.04 11.85
N ILE A 157 1.17 3.75 13.08
CA ILE A 157 0.50 4.13 14.34
C ILE A 157 0.20 5.63 14.46
N GLY A 158 1.05 6.47 13.90
CA GLY A 158 0.98 7.94 13.98
C GLY A 158 0.30 8.61 12.79
N VAL A 159 -0.30 7.85 11.87
CA VAL A 159 -0.99 8.29 10.63
C VAL A 159 -0.09 8.64 9.45
N ALA A 160 1.21 8.65 9.60
CA ALA A 160 2.15 8.85 8.50
C ALA A 160 3.40 8.00 8.70
N GLY A 161 3.88 7.39 7.63
CA GLY A 161 5.20 6.81 7.55
C GLY A 161 6.30 7.89 7.46
N ALA A 162 7.46 7.52 6.98
CA ALA A 162 8.45 8.50 6.51
C ALA A 162 8.14 8.80 5.04
N GLU A 163 7.25 9.74 4.85
CA GLU A 163 6.69 10.15 3.57
C GLU A 163 7.77 10.71 2.67
N THR A 164 8.04 10.05 1.56
CA THR A 164 9.19 10.39 0.75
C THR A 164 8.81 10.43 -0.72
N ALA A 165 9.05 11.56 -1.37
CA ALA A 165 8.93 11.66 -2.81
C ALA A 165 10.00 10.81 -3.52
N GLY A 166 9.73 10.40 -4.75
CA GLY A 166 10.67 9.58 -5.50
C GLY A 166 10.07 8.94 -6.74
N TYR A 167 10.67 7.85 -7.18
CA TYR A 167 10.30 7.15 -8.40
C TYR A 167 10.11 5.65 -8.15
N ALA A 168 9.02 5.10 -8.67
CA ALA A 168 8.79 3.66 -8.71
C ALA A 168 8.90 3.17 -10.16
N THR A 169 9.74 2.17 -10.39
CA THR A 169 9.81 1.44 -11.66
C THR A 169 9.00 0.16 -11.52
N VAL A 170 8.00 -0.01 -12.39
CA VAL A 170 7.09 -1.16 -12.33
C VAL A 170 6.91 -1.80 -13.71
N THR A 171 6.75 -3.11 -13.73
CA THR A 171 6.38 -3.88 -14.91
C THR A 171 4.90 -4.29 -14.82
N LEU A 172 4.10 -3.89 -15.80
CA LEU A 172 2.66 -4.17 -15.87
C LEU A 172 2.38 -5.29 -16.88
N THR A 173 1.57 -6.29 -16.48
CA THR A 173 1.16 -7.39 -17.34
C THR A 173 -0.33 -7.68 -17.18
N ALA A 174 -1.06 -7.62 -18.28
CA ALA A 174 -2.49 -7.98 -18.29
C ALA A 174 -2.65 -9.52 -18.19
N LEU A 175 -3.56 -9.96 -17.33
CA LEU A 175 -3.91 -11.37 -17.12
C LEU A 175 -5.43 -11.57 -17.25
N PRO A 176 -5.98 -11.60 -18.48
CA PRO A 176 -7.43 -11.59 -18.70
C PRO A 176 -8.15 -12.83 -18.17
N GLU A 177 -7.43 -13.94 -18.03
CA GLU A 177 -8.01 -15.20 -17.55
C GLU A 177 -7.93 -15.38 -16.02
N LEU A 178 -7.10 -14.60 -15.33
CA LEU A 178 -6.96 -14.70 -13.88
C LEU A 178 -8.14 -13.99 -13.19
N LYS A 179 -8.81 -14.70 -12.28
CA LYS A 179 -9.93 -14.20 -11.49
C LYS A 179 -9.52 -14.14 -10.03
N ILE A 180 -9.55 -12.97 -9.46
CA ILE A 180 -9.32 -12.71 -8.04
C ILE A 180 -10.32 -11.67 -7.54
N ALA A 181 -10.67 -11.70 -6.28
CA ALA A 181 -11.65 -10.77 -5.68
C ALA A 181 -10.99 -9.56 -5.02
N ASN A 182 -9.79 -9.74 -4.47
CA ASN A 182 -9.04 -8.72 -3.76
C ASN A 182 -7.56 -8.76 -4.18
N PRO A 183 -6.76 -7.76 -3.84
CA PRO A 183 -5.34 -7.75 -4.13
C PRO A 183 -4.62 -8.95 -3.53
N VAL A 184 -3.68 -9.49 -4.30
CA VAL A 184 -2.78 -10.56 -3.88
C VAL A 184 -1.35 -10.09 -4.11
N LEU A 185 -0.47 -10.44 -3.19
CA LEU A 185 0.96 -10.14 -3.29
C LEU A 185 1.76 -11.43 -3.17
N GLU A 186 2.82 -11.53 -3.94
CA GLU A 186 3.84 -12.56 -3.77
C GLU A 186 5.25 -11.94 -3.80
N ASN A 187 6.14 -12.53 -3.03
CA ASN A 187 7.56 -12.24 -3.06
C ASN A 187 8.34 -13.56 -2.89
N GLU A 188 9.66 -13.50 -2.70
CA GLU A 188 10.50 -14.70 -2.58
C GLU A 188 10.10 -15.65 -1.43
N THR A 189 9.43 -15.14 -0.39
CA THR A 189 9.19 -15.88 0.85
C THR A 189 7.72 -16.05 1.22
N HIS A 190 6.84 -15.18 0.71
CA HIS A 190 5.45 -15.13 1.12
C HIS A 190 4.51 -15.01 -0.07
N PHE A 191 3.33 -15.61 0.10
CA PHE A 191 2.15 -15.36 -0.70
C PHE A 191 1.08 -14.75 0.22
N VAL A 192 0.55 -13.59 -0.14
CA VAL A 192 -0.27 -12.75 0.74
C VAL A 192 -1.57 -12.39 0.04
N THR A 193 -2.68 -12.52 0.72
CA THR A 193 -3.97 -11.93 0.32
C THR A 193 -4.20 -10.67 1.15
N ILE A 194 -4.61 -9.59 0.50
CA ILE A 194 -4.81 -8.28 1.13
C ILE A 194 -6.30 -7.97 1.09
N ALA A 195 -6.85 -7.56 2.22
CA ALA A 195 -8.25 -7.16 2.32
C ALA A 195 -8.40 -5.93 3.21
N SER A 196 -9.43 -5.15 2.93
CA SER A 196 -9.85 -4.01 3.73
C SER A 196 -11.36 -4.07 3.95
N ALA A 197 -11.79 -3.65 5.13
CA ALA A 197 -13.18 -3.64 5.55
C ALA A 197 -13.39 -2.60 6.66
N ASP A 198 -14.63 -2.41 7.10
CA ASP A 198 -14.97 -1.47 8.17
C ASP A 198 -14.35 -1.84 9.54
N THR A 199 -14.02 -3.11 9.75
CA THR A 199 -13.37 -3.60 10.96
C THR A 199 -12.23 -4.54 10.64
N LEU A 200 -11.23 -4.61 11.55
CA LEU A 200 -10.09 -5.54 11.41
C LEU A 200 -10.54 -7.00 11.37
N ASP A 201 -11.55 -7.38 12.15
CA ASP A 201 -12.07 -8.76 12.15
C ASP A 201 -12.64 -9.12 10.77
N GLN A 202 -13.42 -8.24 10.16
CA GLN A 202 -13.95 -8.45 8.82
C GLN A 202 -12.85 -8.50 7.76
N ALA A 203 -11.84 -7.64 7.84
CA ALA A 203 -10.71 -7.65 6.93
C ALA A 203 -9.91 -8.96 7.03
N ALA A 204 -9.65 -9.42 8.25
CA ALA A 204 -8.99 -10.70 8.50
C ALA A 204 -9.78 -11.89 7.93
N ASP A 205 -11.10 -11.94 8.17
CA ASP A 205 -11.97 -12.97 7.61
C ASP A 205 -11.92 -13.01 6.08
N ILE A 206 -12.02 -11.85 5.43
CA ILE A 206 -11.96 -11.76 3.96
C ILE A 206 -10.59 -12.24 3.46
N ALA A 207 -9.49 -11.80 4.09
CA ALA A 207 -8.15 -12.18 3.68
C ALA A 207 -7.93 -13.70 3.79
N VAL A 208 -8.35 -14.32 4.90
CA VAL A 208 -8.20 -15.77 5.11
C VAL A 208 -9.05 -16.56 4.11
N HIS A 209 -10.31 -16.17 3.88
CA HIS A 209 -11.17 -16.86 2.92
C HIS A 209 -10.61 -16.74 1.49
N ASN A 210 -10.14 -15.55 1.08
CA ASN A 210 -9.50 -15.37 -0.22
C ASN A 210 -8.25 -16.26 -0.37
N MET A 211 -7.44 -16.41 0.67
CA MET A 211 -6.28 -17.31 0.65
C MET A 211 -6.73 -18.75 0.46
N LEU A 212 -7.75 -19.18 1.20
CA LEU A 212 -8.29 -20.55 1.14
C LEU A 212 -8.80 -20.86 -0.28
N ASP A 213 -9.61 -19.98 -0.85
CA ASP A 213 -10.17 -20.12 -2.20
C ASP A 213 -9.06 -20.24 -3.26
N ILE A 214 -8.05 -19.37 -3.19
CA ILE A 214 -6.94 -19.38 -4.14
C ILE A 214 -6.12 -20.67 -4.03
N ILE A 215 -5.75 -21.10 -2.83
CA ILE A 215 -4.91 -22.27 -2.64
C ILE A 215 -5.67 -23.54 -3.00
N CYS A 216 -6.91 -23.69 -2.56
CA CYS A 216 -7.75 -24.86 -2.91
C CYS A 216 -7.99 -24.94 -4.42
N SER A 217 -8.28 -23.81 -5.08
CA SER A 217 -8.44 -23.77 -6.54
C SER A 217 -7.16 -24.17 -7.29
N ARG A 218 -5.99 -23.78 -6.81
CA ARG A 218 -4.70 -24.07 -7.46
C ARG A 218 -4.20 -25.49 -7.20
N THR A 219 -4.45 -26.04 -6.03
CA THR A 219 -3.89 -27.32 -5.57
C THR A 219 -4.86 -28.49 -5.69
N GLY A 220 -6.17 -28.23 -5.70
CA GLY A 220 -7.20 -29.24 -5.58
C GLY A 220 -7.30 -29.85 -4.18
N ALA A 221 -6.64 -29.24 -3.17
CA ALA A 221 -6.71 -29.69 -1.78
C ALA A 221 -8.08 -29.40 -1.16
N ALA A 222 -8.46 -30.19 -0.16
CA ALA A 222 -9.69 -29.96 0.58
C ALA A 222 -9.58 -28.74 1.51
N GLU A 223 -10.67 -28.00 1.68
CA GLU A 223 -10.69 -26.76 2.47
C GLU A 223 -10.34 -27.00 3.95
N ASP A 224 -10.79 -28.10 4.52
CA ASP A 224 -10.49 -28.47 5.91
C ASP A 224 -9.00 -28.79 6.11
N GLU A 225 -8.36 -29.48 5.15
CA GLU A 225 -6.93 -29.74 5.16
C GLU A 225 -6.12 -28.42 5.09
N MET A 226 -6.52 -27.51 4.20
CA MET A 226 -5.84 -26.21 4.06
C MET A 226 -6.10 -25.31 5.26
N THR A 227 -7.29 -25.32 5.84
CA THR A 227 -7.59 -24.55 7.07
C THR A 227 -6.74 -25.03 8.25
N MET A 228 -6.56 -26.36 8.40
CA MET A 228 -5.63 -26.90 9.40
C MET A 228 -4.18 -26.47 9.13
N LEU A 229 -3.74 -26.50 7.87
CA LEU A 229 -2.40 -26.05 7.49
C LEU A 229 -2.19 -24.56 7.81
N PHE A 230 -3.16 -23.70 7.50
CA PHE A 230 -3.07 -22.26 7.81
C PHE A 230 -2.94 -22.01 9.31
N SER A 231 -3.53 -22.84 10.17
CA SER A 231 -3.33 -22.74 11.62
C SER A 231 -1.88 -23.05 12.06
N LEU A 232 -1.10 -23.70 11.22
CA LEU A 232 0.29 -24.08 11.51
C LEU A 232 1.33 -23.12 10.93
N ILE A 233 1.03 -22.50 9.78
CA ILE A 233 2.01 -21.72 9.01
C ILE A 233 1.49 -20.35 8.53
N GLY A 234 0.20 -20.07 8.69
CA GLY A 234 -0.42 -18.81 8.26
C GLY A 234 -0.26 -17.72 9.31
N ASP A 235 0.14 -16.55 8.87
CA ASP A 235 0.18 -15.32 9.68
C ASP A 235 -0.96 -14.39 9.24
N VAL A 236 -1.62 -13.75 10.19
CA VAL A 236 -2.57 -12.65 9.96
C VAL A 236 -1.96 -11.39 10.59
N LYS A 237 -1.83 -10.34 9.77
CA LYS A 237 -1.21 -9.07 10.18
C LYS A 237 -2.18 -7.92 9.96
#